data_28c91d6916436848247d0104acc5c67a
#
_entry.id   28c91d6916436848247d0104acc5c67a
#
_cell.length_a   1.000
_cell.length_b   1.000
_cell.length_c   1.000
_cell.angle_alpha   90.00
_cell.angle_beta   90.00
_cell.angle_gamma   90.00
#
_symmetry.space_group_name_H-M   'P 1'
#
loop_
_entity.id
_entity.type
_entity.pdbx_description
1 polymer ?
#
loop_
_entity_poly.entity_id
_entity_poly.type
_entity_poly.pdbx_seq_one_letter_code
_entity_poly.pdbx_strand_id
1 'polypeptide(L)'
;MLAENKKAGKATSGRVAASVLAPHRSSVEVSRQTSHIQRMKAARDYSPKIDPLRDLCPVRAAIDVLSGRWKPSILWELKTTSRRYSDIQSALPGISSQALTLQLRQLESDGIVLRTVYAEIPARVEYSLTDHGRSLSQVMDELERWGARHLEREGKQACICR
;
A
#
# COMPACT_ATOMS: atom_id res chain seq x y z
N MET A 1 50.95 2.55 52.62
CA MET A 1 51.85 1.48 52.20
C MET A 1 51.70 1.45 50.69
N LEU A 2 52.62 2.19 49.98
CA LEU A 2 53.91 1.72 49.46
C LEU A 2 53.65 0.54 48.49
N ALA A 3 54.06 0.54 47.25
CA ALA A 3 55.08 1.20 46.43
C ALA A 3 54.70 0.89 44.95
N GLU A 4 54.84 1.80 44.02
CA GLU A 4 56.00 2.07 43.14
C GLU A 4 56.63 0.86 42.48
N ASN A 5 56.64 0.85 41.16
CA ASN A 5 57.84 0.83 40.29
C ASN A 5 57.41 0.75 38.82
N LYS A 6 57.59 1.71 37.98
CA LYS A 6 58.78 2.29 37.31
C LYS A 6 59.54 1.33 36.39
N LYS A 7 59.58 1.72 35.15
CA LYS A 7 60.61 1.77 34.07
C LYS A 7 60.06 1.23 32.76
N ALA A 8 59.92 2.03 31.73
CA ALA A 8 60.91 2.69 30.84
C ALA A 8 61.54 1.74 29.81
N GLY A 9 61.33 2.06 28.58
CA GLY A 9 62.33 1.67 27.59
C GLY A 9 61.84 1.61 26.12
N LYS A 10 62.14 2.70 25.39
CA LYS A 10 62.63 2.79 24.00
C LYS A 10 61.85 2.19 22.83
N ALA A 11 61.31 3.06 22.02
CA ALA A 11 61.68 3.49 20.67
C ALA A 11 62.21 2.39 19.72
N THR A 12 61.57 2.24 18.58
CA THR A 12 62.09 2.58 17.24
C THR A 12 61.17 2.13 16.12
N SER A 13 61.16 2.97 15.12
CA SER A 13 61.10 2.66 13.69
C SER A 13 59.73 2.33 13.06
N GLY A 14 59.19 3.31 12.45
CA GLY A 14 58.63 3.48 11.15
C GLY A 14 58.32 2.25 10.30
N ARG A 15 57.05 2.11 9.98
CA ARG A 15 56.61 1.59 8.68
C ARG A 15 55.41 2.35 8.25
N VAL A 16 55.57 3.09 7.16
CA VAL A 16 54.54 3.68 6.35
C VAL A 16 53.48 2.61 6.00
N ALA A 17 52.31 2.74 6.56
CA ALA A 17 51.18 1.92 6.14
C ALA A 17 50.74 2.38 4.75
N ALA A 18 50.86 1.50 3.80
CA ALA A 18 50.33 1.64 2.45
C ALA A 18 48.82 1.86 2.51
N SER A 19 48.42 2.99 1.95
CA SER A 19 47.06 3.30 1.59
C SER A 19 46.51 2.16 0.72
N VAL A 20 45.61 1.36 1.27
CA VAL A 20 44.83 0.41 0.47
C VAL A 20 43.80 1.24 -0.27
N LEU A 21 44.07 1.56 -1.51
CA LEU A 21 43.15 2.11 -2.48
C LEU A 21 42.03 1.09 -2.65
N ALA A 22 40.81 1.46 -2.27
CA ALA A 22 39.62 0.71 -2.59
C ALA A 22 39.51 0.56 -4.13
N PRO A 23 39.13 -0.60 -4.66
CA PRO A 23 39.06 -0.80 -6.09
C PRO A 23 38.03 0.15 -6.69
N HIS A 24 38.45 0.97 -7.63
CA HIS A 24 37.62 1.79 -8.48
C HIS A 24 36.60 0.86 -9.18
N ARG A 25 35.32 0.99 -8.84
CA ARG A 25 34.25 0.37 -9.62
C ARG A 25 34.37 0.87 -11.05
N SER A 26 34.59 -0.06 -11.97
CA SER A 26 34.80 0.27 -13.37
C SER A 26 33.59 1.04 -13.92
N SER A 27 33.86 2.07 -14.72
CA SER A 27 32.88 2.91 -15.39
C SER A 27 31.85 2.09 -16.20
N VAL A 28 32.20 0.87 -16.58
CA VAL A 28 31.37 -0.09 -17.31
C VAL A 28 30.27 -0.68 -16.41
N GLU A 29 30.53 -0.91 -15.12
CA GLU A 29 29.53 -1.42 -14.18
C GLU A 29 28.48 -0.36 -13.82
N VAL A 30 28.90 0.88 -13.66
CA VAL A 30 27.99 2.01 -13.43
C VAL A 30 27.09 2.22 -14.65
N SER A 31 27.63 2.13 -15.88
CA SER A 31 26.84 2.22 -17.11
C SER A 31 25.81 1.09 -17.25
N ARG A 32 26.17 -0.15 -16.87
CA ARG A 32 25.23 -1.29 -16.91
C ARG A 32 24.11 -1.17 -15.89
N GLN A 33 24.38 -0.69 -14.69
CA GLN A 33 23.35 -0.44 -13.67
C GLN A 33 22.42 0.70 -14.05
N THR A 34 22.95 1.78 -14.62
CA THR A 34 22.15 2.91 -15.08
C THR A 34 21.22 2.53 -16.22
N SER A 35 21.70 1.73 -17.19
CA SER A 35 20.88 1.24 -18.30
C SER A 35 19.81 0.24 -17.83
N HIS A 36 20.09 -0.58 -16.81
CA HIS A 36 19.11 -1.49 -16.23
C HIS A 36 17.99 -0.77 -15.48
N ILE A 37 18.35 0.27 -14.70
CA ILE A 37 17.38 1.13 -13.99
C ILE A 37 16.54 1.94 -14.98
N GLN A 38 17.11 2.45 -16.05
CA GLN A 38 16.38 3.14 -17.11
C GLN A 38 15.44 2.20 -17.87
N ARG A 39 15.86 0.95 -18.12
CA ARG A 39 15.02 -0.07 -18.76
C ARG A 39 13.84 -0.49 -17.85
N MET A 40 14.05 -0.54 -16.53
CA MET A 40 12.97 -0.81 -15.56
C MET A 40 12.03 0.41 -15.38
N LYS A 41 12.51 1.64 -15.54
CA LYS A 41 11.67 2.85 -15.58
C LYS A 41 10.83 2.91 -16.84
N ALA A 42 11.42 2.61 -18.01
CA ALA A 42 10.70 2.56 -19.28
C ALA A 42 9.61 1.46 -19.30
N ALA A 43 9.84 0.34 -18.61
CA ALA A 43 8.83 -0.72 -18.47
C ALA A 43 7.68 -0.37 -17.51
N ARG A 44 7.81 0.70 -16.69
CA ARG A 44 6.76 1.22 -15.82
C ARG A 44 6.01 2.42 -16.40
N ASP A 45 6.50 2.96 -17.50
CA ASP A 45 5.82 4.02 -18.22
C ASP A 45 4.80 3.41 -19.19
N TYR A 46 3.91 2.55 -18.62
CA TYR A 46 2.69 2.15 -19.27
C TYR A 46 1.73 3.33 -19.17
N SER A 47 1.92 4.30 -20.05
CA SER A 47 0.85 5.24 -20.40
C SER A 47 -0.29 4.40 -20.96
N PRO A 48 -1.43 4.26 -20.27
CA PRO A 48 -2.55 3.54 -20.84
C PRO A 48 -2.90 4.29 -22.13
N LYS A 49 -2.71 3.65 -23.28
CA LYS A 49 -3.31 4.15 -24.53
C LYS A 49 -4.78 4.30 -24.20
N ILE A 50 -5.28 5.53 -24.29
CA ILE A 50 -6.70 5.81 -24.11
C ILE A 50 -7.43 4.89 -25.09
N ASP A 51 -8.08 3.87 -24.58
CA ASP A 51 -8.94 3.00 -25.36
C ASP A 51 -10.36 3.57 -25.21
N PRO A 52 -10.89 4.25 -26.24
CA PRO A 52 -12.20 4.91 -26.15
C PRO A 52 -13.33 3.95 -25.82
N LEU A 53 -13.21 2.67 -26.20
CA LEU A 53 -14.17 1.63 -25.86
C LEU A 53 -14.07 1.20 -24.41
N ARG A 54 -12.89 1.30 -23.81
CA ARG A 54 -12.64 0.98 -22.41
C ARG A 54 -13.28 2.01 -21.48
N ASP A 55 -13.20 3.28 -21.82
CA ASP A 55 -13.70 4.38 -20.99
C ASP A 55 -15.23 4.50 -21.04
N LEU A 56 -15.88 3.91 -22.05
CA LEU A 56 -17.34 3.91 -22.21
C LEU A 56 -18.01 2.61 -21.78
N CYS A 57 -17.27 1.61 -21.28
CA CYS A 57 -17.85 0.36 -20.83
C CYS A 57 -18.34 0.47 -19.37
N PRO A 58 -19.67 0.42 -19.10
CA PRO A 58 -20.21 0.56 -17.74
C PRO A 58 -19.69 -0.52 -16.77
N VAL A 59 -19.48 -1.74 -17.26
CA VAL A 59 -18.92 -2.84 -16.46
C VAL A 59 -17.48 -2.52 -16.06
N ARG A 60 -16.70 -1.97 -16.98
CA ARG A 60 -15.33 -1.57 -16.68
C ARG A 60 -15.27 -0.46 -15.65
N ALA A 61 -16.11 0.56 -15.78
CA ALA A 61 -16.20 1.65 -14.82
C ALA A 61 -16.53 1.13 -13.41
N ALA A 62 -17.48 0.22 -13.29
CA ALA A 62 -17.81 -0.41 -12.01
C ALA A 62 -16.65 -1.23 -11.43
N ILE A 63 -15.95 -2.00 -12.27
CA ILE A 63 -14.78 -2.78 -11.85
C ILE A 63 -13.65 -1.84 -11.39
N ASP A 64 -13.41 -0.72 -12.05
CA ASP A 64 -12.35 0.22 -11.69
C ASP A 64 -12.59 0.85 -10.31
N VAL A 65 -13.84 1.15 -9.96
CA VAL A 65 -14.22 1.59 -8.59
C VAL A 65 -13.96 0.50 -7.56
N LEU A 66 -14.27 -0.76 -7.88
CA LEU A 66 -14.11 -1.89 -6.97
C LEU A 66 -12.70 -2.49 -6.99
N SER A 67 -11.88 -2.12 -7.97
CA SER A 67 -10.55 -2.70 -8.15
C SER A 67 -9.60 -2.36 -7.01
N GLY A 68 -8.79 -3.36 -6.64
CA GLY A 68 -7.84 -3.26 -5.55
C GLY A 68 -8.13 -4.27 -4.44
N ARG A 69 -7.10 -4.58 -3.67
CA ARG A 69 -7.18 -5.62 -2.64
C ARG A 69 -8.18 -5.30 -1.52
N TRP A 70 -8.34 -4.02 -1.18
CA TRP A 70 -9.02 -3.61 0.04
C TRP A 70 -10.32 -2.84 -0.19
N LYS A 71 -10.53 -2.26 -1.38
CA LYS A 71 -11.74 -1.47 -1.66
C LYS A 71 -13.03 -2.26 -1.42
N PRO A 72 -13.19 -3.50 -1.92
CA PRO A 72 -14.42 -4.27 -1.66
C PRO A 72 -14.67 -4.50 -0.17
N SER A 73 -13.62 -4.83 0.60
CA SER A 73 -13.74 -5.07 2.04
C SER A 73 -14.08 -3.79 2.82
N ILE A 74 -13.49 -2.65 2.43
CA ILE A 74 -13.83 -1.34 3.03
C ILE A 74 -15.29 -0.98 2.76
N LEU A 75 -15.76 -1.16 1.52
CA LEU A 75 -17.16 -0.90 1.14
C LEU A 75 -18.13 -1.82 1.88
N TRP A 76 -17.74 -3.09 2.09
CA TRP A 76 -18.49 -4.04 2.88
C TRP A 76 -18.68 -3.57 4.33
N GLU A 77 -17.61 -3.08 4.97
CA GLU A 77 -17.67 -2.55 6.34
C GLU A 77 -18.52 -1.29 6.46
N LEU A 78 -18.60 -0.47 5.41
CA LEU A 78 -19.36 0.77 5.37
C LEU A 78 -20.82 0.58 4.90
N LYS A 79 -21.20 -0.63 4.47
CA LYS A 79 -22.49 -0.91 3.84
C LYS A 79 -23.68 -0.57 4.74
N THR A 80 -23.60 -0.89 6.01
CA THR A 80 -24.74 -0.79 6.95
C THR A 80 -24.69 0.43 7.83
N THR A 81 -23.48 0.95 8.15
CA THR A 81 -23.31 2.03 9.12
C THR A 81 -22.04 2.83 8.87
N SER A 82 -22.01 4.06 9.36
CA SER A 82 -20.77 4.84 9.42
C SER A 82 -19.78 4.17 10.38
N ARG A 83 -18.48 4.29 10.05
CA ARG A 83 -17.37 3.74 10.84
C ARG A 83 -16.29 4.77 11.03
N ARG A 84 -15.62 4.70 12.19
CA ARG A 84 -14.39 5.44 12.42
C ARG A 84 -13.22 4.77 11.71
N TYR A 85 -12.17 5.53 11.47
CA TYR A 85 -10.94 5.00 10.86
C TYR A 85 -10.39 3.77 11.60
N SER A 86 -10.33 3.85 12.94
CA SER A 86 -9.86 2.77 13.82
C SER A 86 -10.71 1.50 13.67
N ASP A 87 -12.03 1.68 13.53
CA ASP A 87 -12.97 0.56 13.45
C ASP A 87 -12.81 -0.19 12.11
N ILE A 88 -12.66 0.57 11.01
CA ILE A 88 -12.37 -0.01 9.70
C ILE A 88 -11.03 -0.74 9.71
N GLN A 89 -9.99 -0.14 10.30
CA GLN A 89 -8.68 -0.76 10.39
C GLN A 89 -8.70 -2.06 11.20
N SER A 90 -9.43 -2.07 12.30
CA SER A 90 -9.56 -3.26 13.17
C SER A 90 -10.36 -4.38 12.50
N ALA A 91 -11.35 -4.04 11.69
CA ALA A 91 -12.16 -5.00 10.93
C ALA A 91 -11.40 -5.64 9.75
N LEU A 92 -10.28 -5.04 9.30
CA LEU A 92 -9.51 -5.48 8.14
C LEU A 92 -8.10 -5.92 8.55
N PRO A 93 -7.93 -7.12 9.11
CA PRO A 93 -6.63 -7.59 9.56
C PRO A 93 -5.63 -7.65 8.42
N GLY A 94 -4.44 -7.07 8.64
CA GLY A 94 -3.36 -7.01 7.66
C GLY A 94 -3.37 -5.79 6.74
N ILE A 95 -4.32 -4.88 6.86
CA ILE A 95 -4.25 -3.58 6.18
C ILE A 95 -3.30 -2.64 6.91
N SER A 96 -2.36 -2.04 6.19
CA SER A 96 -1.53 -0.98 6.76
C SER A 96 -2.29 0.35 6.82
N SER A 97 -1.94 1.22 7.78
CA SER A 97 -2.53 2.55 7.88
C SER A 97 -2.36 3.38 6.60
N GLN A 98 -1.23 3.23 5.92
CA GLN A 98 -0.98 3.89 4.65
C GLN A 98 -1.93 3.38 3.55
N ALA A 99 -2.11 2.06 3.45
CA ALA A 99 -3.01 1.46 2.47
C ALA A 99 -4.46 1.87 2.73
N LEU A 100 -4.93 1.80 3.98
CA LEU A 100 -6.28 2.22 4.34
C LEU A 100 -6.52 3.70 3.99
N THR A 101 -5.60 4.57 4.37
CA THR A 101 -5.70 6.01 4.07
C THR A 101 -5.77 6.26 2.57
N LEU A 102 -4.93 5.57 1.77
CA LEU A 102 -4.94 5.70 0.31
C LEU A 102 -6.27 5.25 -0.29
N GLN A 103 -6.79 4.08 0.13
CA GLN A 103 -8.04 3.55 -0.39
C GLN A 103 -9.24 4.43 -0.01
N LEU A 104 -9.30 4.92 1.22
CA LEU A 104 -10.37 5.83 1.66
C LEU A 104 -10.35 7.14 0.86
N ARG A 105 -9.17 7.72 0.61
CA ARG A 105 -9.04 8.93 -0.22
C ARG A 105 -9.48 8.70 -1.67
N GLN A 106 -9.16 7.54 -2.24
CA GLN A 106 -9.62 7.19 -3.58
C GLN A 106 -11.15 7.05 -3.62
N LEU A 107 -11.76 6.33 -2.68
CA LEU A 107 -13.20 6.19 -2.59
C LEU A 107 -13.92 7.53 -2.33
N GLU A 108 -13.30 8.44 -1.57
CA GLU A 108 -13.79 9.79 -1.36
C GLU A 108 -13.70 10.62 -2.66
N SER A 109 -12.58 10.52 -3.39
CA SER A 109 -12.40 11.17 -4.70
C SER A 109 -13.38 10.63 -5.76
N ASP A 110 -13.69 9.34 -5.71
CA ASP A 110 -14.67 8.68 -6.60
C ASP A 110 -16.12 9.02 -6.22
N GLY A 111 -16.33 9.80 -5.14
CA GLY A 111 -17.67 10.19 -4.66
C GLY A 111 -18.47 9.04 -4.04
N ILE A 112 -17.82 7.95 -3.67
CA ILE A 112 -18.44 6.74 -3.09
C ILE A 112 -18.53 6.83 -1.57
N VAL A 113 -17.49 7.39 -0.94
CA VAL A 113 -17.37 7.54 0.52
C VAL A 113 -17.38 9.01 0.89
N LEU A 114 -18.11 9.33 1.95
CA LEU A 114 -18.13 10.63 2.61
C LEU A 114 -17.29 10.56 3.87
N ARG A 115 -16.39 11.52 4.03
CA ARG A 115 -15.62 11.74 5.24
C ARG A 115 -16.20 12.90 6.04
N THR A 116 -16.68 12.62 7.25
CA THR A 116 -17.25 13.62 8.15
C THR A 116 -16.32 13.86 9.34
N VAL A 117 -15.96 15.12 9.58
CA VAL A 117 -15.14 15.51 10.73
C VAL A 117 -16.05 16.22 11.72
N TYR A 118 -16.12 15.71 12.95
CA TYR A 118 -16.85 16.33 14.04
C TYR A 118 -15.90 17.21 14.86
N ALA A 119 -16.35 18.43 15.15
CA ALA A 119 -15.61 19.40 15.95
C ALA A 119 -15.68 19.05 17.45
N GLU A 120 -15.03 17.96 17.82
CA GLU A 120 -14.91 17.44 19.18
C GLU A 120 -13.43 17.43 19.61
N ILE A 121 -13.14 17.32 20.89
CA ILE A 121 -11.78 17.18 21.41
C ILE A 121 -11.68 15.84 22.17
N PRO A 122 -10.94 14.84 21.63
CA PRO A 122 -10.22 14.83 20.35
C PRO A 122 -11.14 14.75 19.12
N ALA A 123 -10.70 15.31 17.99
CA ALA A 123 -11.48 15.33 16.76
C ALA A 123 -11.91 13.93 16.33
N ARG A 124 -13.21 13.74 16.06
CA ARG A 124 -13.78 12.48 15.60
C ARG A 124 -13.96 12.54 14.10
N VAL A 125 -13.47 11.51 13.40
CA VAL A 125 -13.62 11.36 11.95
C VAL A 125 -14.36 10.08 11.66
N GLU A 126 -15.44 10.19 10.91
CA GLU A 126 -16.26 9.05 10.46
C GLU A 126 -16.34 8.99 8.94
N TYR A 127 -16.45 7.77 8.44
CA TYR A 127 -16.61 7.45 7.03
C TYR A 127 -17.96 6.77 6.85
N SER A 128 -18.69 7.17 5.81
CA SER A 128 -19.98 6.59 5.44
C SER A 128 -20.09 6.51 3.92
N LEU A 129 -20.99 5.66 3.41
CA LEU A 129 -21.31 5.68 1.99
C LEU A 129 -22.15 6.91 1.63
N THR A 130 -21.85 7.54 0.49
CA THR A 130 -22.74 8.52 -0.15
C THR A 130 -24.00 7.83 -0.70
N ASP A 131 -24.98 8.55 -1.22
CA ASP A 131 -26.13 7.96 -1.92
C ASP A 131 -25.67 7.16 -3.14
N HIS A 132 -24.69 7.69 -3.87
CA HIS A 132 -24.06 6.97 -4.97
C HIS A 132 -23.33 5.72 -4.48
N GLY A 133 -22.57 5.80 -3.39
CA GLY A 133 -21.92 4.63 -2.77
C GLY A 133 -22.94 3.58 -2.29
N ARG A 134 -24.08 4.00 -1.73
CA ARG A 134 -25.14 3.09 -1.32
C ARG A 134 -25.77 2.33 -2.49
N SER A 135 -25.81 2.90 -3.69
CA SER A 135 -26.30 2.19 -4.88
C SER A 135 -25.44 0.99 -5.28
N LEU A 136 -24.15 0.96 -4.85
CA LEU A 136 -23.28 -0.21 -5.04
C LEU A 136 -23.65 -1.40 -4.15
N SER A 137 -24.44 -1.21 -3.10
CA SER A 137 -24.76 -2.29 -2.15
C SER A 137 -25.39 -3.50 -2.83
N GLN A 138 -26.31 -3.27 -3.75
CA GLN A 138 -26.96 -4.35 -4.52
C GLN A 138 -25.94 -5.10 -5.41
N VAL A 139 -25.03 -4.37 -6.05
CA VAL A 139 -23.96 -4.97 -6.87
C VAL A 139 -23.04 -5.81 -6.01
N MET A 140 -22.67 -5.32 -4.82
CA MET A 140 -21.84 -6.05 -3.85
C MET A 140 -22.50 -7.35 -3.39
N ASP A 141 -23.83 -7.34 -3.14
CA ASP A 141 -24.59 -8.53 -2.76
C ASP A 141 -24.60 -9.59 -3.87
N GLU A 142 -24.73 -9.16 -5.13
CA GLU A 142 -24.67 -10.08 -6.27
C GLU A 142 -23.27 -10.66 -6.46
N LEU A 143 -22.22 -9.83 -6.29
CA LEU A 143 -20.83 -10.28 -6.33
C LEU A 143 -20.51 -11.29 -5.23
N GLU A 144 -21.01 -11.06 -4.00
CA GLU A 144 -20.86 -12.02 -2.90
C GLU A 144 -21.51 -13.36 -3.25
N ARG A 145 -22.77 -13.34 -3.69
CA ARG A 145 -23.50 -14.56 -4.07
C ARG A 145 -22.81 -15.32 -5.20
N TRP A 146 -22.34 -14.60 -6.20
CA TRP A 146 -21.61 -15.21 -7.30
C TRP A 146 -20.28 -15.79 -6.83
N GLY A 147 -19.52 -15.02 -6.02
CA GLY A 147 -18.23 -15.40 -5.49
C GLY A 147 -18.30 -16.65 -4.60
N ALA A 148 -19.34 -16.75 -3.75
CA ALA A 148 -19.58 -17.93 -2.92
C ALA A 148 -19.74 -19.20 -3.78
N ARG A 149 -20.63 -19.15 -4.80
CA ARG A 149 -20.84 -20.27 -5.73
C ARG A 149 -19.56 -20.63 -6.52
N HIS A 150 -18.77 -19.63 -6.88
CA HIS A 150 -17.51 -19.86 -7.58
C HIS A 150 -16.49 -20.61 -6.69
N LEU A 151 -16.34 -20.20 -5.42
CA LEU A 151 -15.47 -20.86 -4.45
C LEU A 151 -15.91 -22.30 -4.18
N GLU A 152 -17.22 -22.55 -4.03
CA GLU A 152 -17.77 -23.90 -3.87
C GLU A 152 -17.39 -24.82 -5.06
N ARG A 153 -17.48 -24.31 -6.28
CA ARG A 153 -17.06 -25.06 -7.48
C ARG A 153 -15.57 -25.40 -7.50
N GLU A 154 -14.73 -24.56 -6.86
CA GLU A 154 -13.31 -24.81 -6.69
C GLU A 154 -12.99 -25.69 -5.46
N GLY A 155 -14.00 -26.16 -4.72
CA GLY A 155 -13.83 -26.92 -3.48
C GLY A 155 -13.29 -26.09 -2.33
N LYS A 156 -13.43 -24.77 -2.38
CA LYS A 156 -13.00 -23.83 -1.34
C LYS A 156 -14.22 -23.40 -0.53
N GLN A 157 -14.05 -23.32 0.79
CA GLN A 157 -15.09 -22.78 1.64
C GLN A 157 -15.11 -21.25 1.56
N ALA A 158 -16.26 -20.67 1.29
CA ALA A 158 -16.44 -19.23 1.31
C ALA A 158 -16.21 -18.71 2.75
N CYS A 159 -15.31 -17.76 2.89
CA CYS A 159 -15.14 -16.99 4.12
C CYS A 159 -16.23 -15.89 4.10
N ILE A 160 -17.15 -15.92 5.06
CA ILE A 160 -18.09 -14.80 5.21
C ILE A 160 -17.27 -13.59 5.65
N CYS A 161 -17.21 -12.55 4.80
CA CYS A 161 -16.64 -11.27 5.18
C CYS A 161 -17.54 -10.63 6.26
N ARG A 162 -17.28 -10.94 7.52
CA ARG A 162 -17.87 -10.29 8.69
C ARG A 162 -16.85 -9.38 9.32
#